data_b4f1d6dd7d25652253bbb108e276895a
#
_entry.id   b4f1d6dd7d25652253bbb108e276895a
#
_cell.length_a   1.000
_cell.length_b   1.000
_cell.length_c   1.000
_cell.angle_alpha   90.00
_cell.angle_beta   90.00
_cell.angle_gamma   90.00
#
_symmetry.space_group_name_H-M   'P 1'
#
loop_
_entity.id
_entity.type
_entity.pdbx_description
1 polymer ?
#
loop_
_entity_poly.entity_id
_entity_poly.type
_entity_poly.pdbx_seq_one_letter_code
_entity_poly.pdbx_strand_id
1 'polypeptide(L)'
;MVDIRPFRAIRYTAKAGELENLITQPYDKITPQMQWEYYARSPYNYCRVILPTEKNRYEAAQQRVRNWLLEGILAKDEAAAVYVYTQAFTVNGETYTRTGVVAACRLYDFSENTVFPHEVTYNMPKQDRLNMMRAVKKNLEPISFMYSDPEGKTRRVLSEAASAAPIITVQDSFGVKHTVLQVADMNVVSSLQKIMQDKTLVITDGHHRYESALKYRDEMRASTNWTWDSAFNFHMSYLVSCQEPGLVVLPTHRLLRRVTLTTEHLSRLHMFFNILPLEPSVSAIEAYLAANRGRNAFAVYTRGKAYGLTLKSHAQIAPLHTSNTSEETRKLDVVILRDVIFNHVLNTGVLNLDEDILYERWTKDAVNRVDSGDANVAFLLNPIGPETVWRIAQKHERLPEKSTDFYPKTASGLLIMDISPEEKL
;
A
#
# COMPACT_ATOMS: atom_id res chain seq x y z
N MET A 1 18.15 6.89 -12.72
CA MET A 1 19.08 6.53 -11.61
C MET A 1 18.42 6.92 -10.30
N VAL A 2 18.14 5.94 -9.42
CA VAL A 2 17.49 6.20 -8.13
C VAL A 2 18.49 6.83 -7.15
N ASP A 3 18.19 8.05 -6.67
CA ASP A 3 18.96 8.77 -5.66
C ASP A 3 18.25 8.65 -4.32
N ILE A 4 18.89 7.99 -3.35
CA ILE A 4 18.44 7.91 -1.96
C ILE A 4 19.45 8.59 -1.06
N ARG A 5 18.96 9.28 -0.02
CA ARG A 5 19.82 9.99 0.93
C ARG A 5 19.44 9.69 2.37
N PRO A 6 20.43 9.74 3.28
CA PRO A 6 20.15 9.76 4.70
C PRO A 6 19.44 11.08 5.06
N PHE A 7 18.60 11.05 6.10
CA PHE A 7 17.92 12.23 6.63
C PHE A 7 17.84 12.18 8.16
N ARG A 8 17.60 13.30 8.78
CA ARG A 8 17.41 13.42 10.23
C ARG A 8 15.92 13.26 10.52
N ALA A 9 15.48 12.07 10.95
CA ALA A 9 14.08 11.85 11.27
C ALA A 9 13.64 12.65 12.49
N ILE A 10 12.38 13.08 12.47
CA ILE A 10 11.66 13.57 13.63
C ILE A 10 10.83 12.39 14.14
N ARG A 11 10.89 12.11 15.43
CA ARG A 11 10.20 10.98 16.06
C ARG A 11 9.79 11.28 17.48
N TYR A 12 8.89 10.47 18.03
CA TYR A 12 8.47 10.58 19.40
C TYR A 12 9.63 10.36 20.38
N THR A 13 9.62 11.12 21.45
CA THR A 13 10.49 10.92 22.64
C THR A 13 9.73 10.16 23.73
N ALA A 14 10.42 9.72 24.76
CA ALA A 14 9.79 9.06 25.92
C ALA A 14 8.72 9.95 26.63
N LYS A 15 8.77 11.28 26.45
CA LYS A 15 7.76 12.21 27.01
C LYS A 15 6.37 12.02 26.43
N ALA A 16 6.26 11.45 25.23
CA ALA A 16 4.98 11.21 24.58
C ALA A 16 4.18 10.06 25.21
N GLY A 17 4.82 9.22 26.00
CA GLY A 17 4.26 8.00 26.57
C GLY A 17 4.52 6.78 25.71
N GLU A 18 3.73 5.72 25.90
CA GLU A 18 3.89 4.43 25.22
C GLU A 18 3.56 4.53 23.73
N LEU A 19 4.49 4.13 22.89
CA LEU A 19 4.42 4.32 21.43
C LEU A 19 3.24 3.58 20.78
N GLU A 20 2.78 2.48 21.37
CA GLU A 20 1.60 1.72 20.91
C GLU A 20 0.31 2.55 20.93
N ASN A 21 0.22 3.55 21.82
CA ASN A 21 -0.89 4.48 21.94
C ASN A 21 -0.76 5.68 20.99
N LEU A 22 0.38 5.85 20.34
CA LEU A 22 0.71 7.01 19.52
C LEU A 22 0.64 6.73 18.02
N ILE A 23 1.10 5.55 17.58
CA ILE A 23 1.13 5.15 16.18
C ILE A 23 -0.26 4.78 15.66
N THR A 24 -0.42 4.87 14.33
CA THR A 24 -1.70 4.58 13.67
C THR A 24 -1.50 3.82 12.35
N GLN A 25 -2.58 3.33 11.78
CA GLN A 25 -2.63 2.99 10.36
C GLN A 25 -2.45 4.25 9.50
N PRO A 26 -2.11 4.12 8.20
CA PRO A 26 -2.11 5.23 7.26
C PRO A 26 -3.49 5.91 7.18
N TYR A 27 -3.49 7.21 6.89
CA TYR A 27 -4.69 8.05 6.94
C TYR A 27 -5.88 7.50 6.15
N ASP A 28 -5.62 6.85 5.00
CA ASP A 28 -6.64 6.28 4.09
C ASP A 28 -7.18 4.91 4.55
N LYS A 29 -6.63 4.35 5.62
CA LYS A 29 -7.08 3.12 6.26
C LYS A 29 -7.81 3.35 7.57
N ILE A 30 -7.87 4.59 8.04
CA ILE A 30 -8.52 4.96 9.30
C ILE A 30 -10.00 5.22 9.03
N THR A 31 -10.86 4.35 9.56
CA THR A 31 -12.32 4.57 9.56
C THR A 31 -12.72 5.62 10.61
N PRO A 32 -13.93 6.23 10.53
CA PRO A 32 -14.41 7.16 11.54
C PRO A 32 -14.39 6.58 12.97
N GLN A 33 -14.72 5.30 13.13
CA GLN A 33 -14.63 4.60 14.42
C GLN A 33 -13.19 4.50 14.92
N MET A 34 -12.26 4.05 14.05
CA MET A 34 -10.83 3.99 14.40
C MET A 34 -10.26 5.37 14.74
N GLN A 35 -10.68 6.42 14.03
CA GLN A 35 -10.27 7.79 14.35
C GLN A 35 -10.65 8.19 15.78
N TRP A 36 -11.89 7.90 16.16
CA TRP A 36 -12.37 8.14 17.51
C TRP A 36 -11.55 7.35 18.56
N GLU A 37 -11.31 6.07 18.31
CA GLU A 37 -10.51 5.21 19.19
C GLU A 37 -9.07 5.72 19.33
N TYR A 38 -8.41 6.12 18.22
CA TYR A 38 -7.07 6.70 18.26
C TYR A 38 -7.03 8.01 19.05
N TYR A 39 -8.03 8.87 18.89
CA TYR A 39 -8.14 10.12 19.66
C TYR A 39 -8.29 9.87 21.15
N ALA A 40 -8.97 8.79 21.54
CA ALA A 40 -9.17 8.43 22.95
C ALA A 40 -7.90 7.85 23.61
N ARG A 41 -6.97 7.26 22.86
CA ARG A 41 -5.76 6.60 23.39
C ARG A 41 -4.76 7.59 23.99
N SER A 42 -4.54 8.73 23.33
CA SER A 42 -3.54 9.71 23.77
C SER A 42 -3.81 11.10 23.19
N PRO A 43 -3.51 12.18 23.94
CA PRO A 43 -3.48 13.53 23.39
C PRO A 43 -2.39 13.70 22.33
N TYR A 44 -1.39 12.82 22.31
CA TYR A 44 -0.28 12.81 21.36
C TYR A 44 -0.43 11.75 20.26
N ASN A 45 -1.60 11.09 20.15
CA ASN A 45 -1.81 10.11 19.09
C ASN A 45 -1.66 10.74 17.70
N TYR A 46 -0.94 10.04 16.82
CA TYR A 46 -0.55 10.56 15.49
C TYR A 46 -1.73 10.83 14.55
N CYS A 47 -2.88 10.20 14.79
CA CYS A 47 -4.13 10.48 14.06
C CYS A 47 -4.50 11.97 14.12
N ARG A 48 -4.19 12.65 15.23
CA ARG A 48 -4.44 14.08 15.40
C ARG A 48 -3.63 14.97 14.44
N VAL A 49 -2.56 14.43 13.87
CA VAL A 49 -1.72 15.12 12.87
C VAL A 49 -2.12 14.76 11.46
N ILE A 50 -2.27 13.46 11.15
CA ILE A 50 -2.52 13.01 9.79
C ILE A 50 -4.00 13.11 9.37
N LEU A 51 -4.92 13.11 10.36
CA LEU A 51 -6.37 13.16 10.14
C LEU A 51 -7.07 14.00 11.24
N PRO A 52 -6.79 15.32 11.31
CA PRO A 52 -7.41 16.20 12.29
C PRO A 52 -8.92 16.34 12.06
N THR A 53 -9.66 16.52 13.17
CA THR A 53 -11.13 16.67 13.16
C THR A 53 -11.58 18.13 13.12
N GLU A 54 -10.69 19.07 13.31
CA GLU A 54 -10.98 20.51 13.32
C GLU A 54 -11.36 21.04 11.93
N LYS A 55 -12.17 22.09 11.86
CA LYS A 55 -12.55 22.75 10.59
C LYS A 55 -11.32 23.28 9.84
N ASN A 56 -10.36 23.87 10.57
CA ASN A 56 -9.07 24.35 10.06
C ASN A 56 -7.99 23.27 10.21
N ARG A 57 -8.27 22.06 9.74
CA ARG A 57 -7.47 20.85 10.00
C ARG A 57 -5.98 20.95 9.66
N TYR A 58 -5.63 21.67 8.60
CA TYR A 58 -4.24 21.81 8.17
C TYR A 58 -3.42 22.67 9.12
N GLU A 59 -3.98 23.81 9.53
CA GLU A 59 -3.39 24.70 10.53
C GLU A 59 -3.30 24.02 11.90
N ALA A 60 -4.32 23.24 12.26
CA ALA A 60 -4.33 22.47 13.51
C ALA A 60 -3.21 21.41 13.51
N ALA A 61 -2.99 20.70 12.40
CA ALA A 61 -1.87 19.77 12.24
C ALA A 61 -0.52 20.47 12.36
N GLN A 62 -0.34 21.58 11.65
CA GLN A 62 0.87 22.41 11.71
C GLN A 62 1.19 22.85 13.14
N GLN A 63 0.20 23.41 13.83
CA GLN A 63 0.37 23.90 15.20
C GLN A 63 0.71 22.77 16.18
N ARG A 64 0.08 21.58 16.02
CA ARG A 64 0.41 20.40 16.84
C ARG A 64 1.85 19.96 16.65
N VAL A 65 2.29 19.75 15.41
CA VAL A 65 3.68 19.35 15.15
C VAL A 65 4.66 20.36 15.71
N ARG A 66 4.39 21.66 15.55
CA ARG A 66 5.22 22.72 16.12
C ARG A 66 5.24 22.67 17.65
N ASN A 67 4.10 22.55 18.30
CA ASN A 67 4.01 22.48 19.76
C ASN A 67 4.71 21.23 20.29
N TRP A 68 4.49 20.07 19.69
CA TRP A 68 5.12 18.83 20.09
C TRP A 68 6.66 18.87 19.97
N LEU A 69 7.18 19.59 18.98
CA LEU A 69 8.62 19.84 18.88
C LEU A 69 9.11 20.77 20.00
N LEU A 70 8.40 21.87 20.29
CA LEU A 70 8.76 22.83 21.35
C LEU A 70 8.70 22.20 22.76
N GLU A 71 7.72 21.34 23.00
CA GLU A 71 7.51 20.63 24.26
C GLU A 71 8.44 19.40 24.41
N GLY A 72 9.16 19.03 23.34
CA GLY A 72 10.03 17.87 23.34
C GLY A 72 9.29 16.54 23.33
N ILE A 73 8.02 16.53 22.90
CA ILE A 73 7.22 15.32 22.61
C ILE A 73 7.76 14.65 21.33
N LEU A 74 8.10 15.47 20.34
CA LEU A 74 8.85 15.09 19.16
C LEU A 74 10.25 15.67 19.24
N ALA A 75 11.24 14.94 18.72
CA ALA A 75 12.61 15.44 18.56
C ALA A 75 13.18 15.01 17.20
N LYS A 76 14.03 15.87 16.63
CA LYS A 76 14.78 15.59 15.43
C LYS A 76 16.08 14.88 15.81
N ASP A 77 16.42 13.80 15.10
CA ASP A 77 17.66 13.06 15.31
C ASP A 77 18.88 13.95 15.08
N GLU A 78 19.96 13.72 15.84
CA GLU A 78 21.19 14.52 15.73
C GLU A 78 21.95 14.24 14.42
N ALA A 79 22.01 12.97 14.01
CA ALA A 79 22.71 12.53 12.82
C ALA A 79 21.74 12.17 11.69
N ALA A 80 22.13 12.48 10.44
CA ALA A 80 21.45 11.96 9.26
C ALA A 80 21.72 10.47 9.12
N ALA A 81 20.68 9.69 8.84
CA ALA A 81 20.74 8.24 8.76
C ALA A 81 19.76 7.70 7.71
N VAL A 82 19.95 6.47 7.30
CA VAL A 82 18.89 5.63 6.75
C VAL A 82 18.35 4.75 7.88
N TYR A 83 17.12 4.28 7.76
CA TYR A 83 16.47 3.52 8.82
C TYR A 83 16.08 2.14 8.31
N VAL A 84 16.62 1.07 8.92
CA VAL A 84 16.15 -0.29 8.62
C VAL A 84 14.83 -0.50 9.33
N TYR A 85 13.78 -0.71 8.56
CA TYR A 85 12.44 -0.92 9.08
C TYR A 85 11.97 -2.35 8.81
N THR A 86 11.68 -3.05 9.89
CA THR A 86 11.22 -4.45 9.88
C THR A 86 9.81 -4.54 10.44
N GLN A 87 8.97 -5.34 9.79
CA GLN A 87 7.61 -5.68 10.23
C GLN A 87 7.51 -7.20 10.37
N ALA A 88 7.18 -7.70 11.56
CA ALA A 88 6.86 -9.10 11.79
C ALA A 88 5.35 -9.24 12.03
N PHE A 89 4.69 -10.14 11.30
CA PHE A 89 3.24 -10.28 11.28
C PHE A 89 2.82 -11.70 10.89
N THR A 90 1.56 -12.04 11.16
CA THR A 90 0.99 -13.37 10.85
C THR A 90 -0.15 -13.24 9.85
N VAL A 91 -0.15 -14.10 8.84
CA VAL A 91 -1.23 -14.24 7.86
C VAL A 91 -1.56 -15.72 7.72
N ASN A 92 -2.83 -16.09 7.92
CA ASN A 92 -3.32 -17.47 7.82
C ASN A 92 -2.50 -18.49 8.64
N GLY A 93 -2.04 -18.07 9.84
CA GLY A 93 -1.23 -18.91 10.74
C GLY A 93 0.28 -18.95 10.42
N GLU A 94 0.72 -18.39 9.31
CA GLU A 94 2.13 -18.28 8.94
C GLU A 94 2.71 -16.93 9.35
N THR A 95 3.90 -16.95 9.94
CA THR A 95 4.60 -15.73 10.37
C THR A 95 5.58 -15.28 9.29
N TYR A 96 5.49 -13.99 8.94
CA TYR A 96 6.31 -13.32 7.97
C TYR A 96 7.13 -12.21 8.61
N THR A 97 8.30 -11.96 8.05
CA THR A 97 9.13 -10.80 8.40
C THR A 97 9.49 -10.08 7.12
N ARG A 98 9.07 -8.80 7.03
CA ARG A 98 9.41 -7.92 5.91
C ARG A 98 10.41 -6.88 6.37
N THR A 99 11.56 -6.83 5.72
CA THR A 99 12.62 -5.86 6.00
C THR A 99 12.88 -4.98 4.78
N GLY A 100 12.99 -3.69 5.00
CA GLY A 100 13.34 -2.70 4.00
C GLY A 100 14.06 -1.52 4.61
N VAL A 101 14.37 -0.53 3.80
CA VAL A 101 15.05 0.70 4.23
C VAL A 101 14.14 1.90 4.07
N VAL A 102 14.08 2.76 5.10
CA VAL A 102 13.47 4.09 5.00
C VAL A 102 14.59 5.10 4.74
N ALA A 103 14.47 5.83 3.65
CA ALA A 103 15.42 6.86 3.23
C ALA A 103 14.66 8.01 2.56
N ALA A 104 15.31 9.15 2.42
CA ALA A 104 14.85 10.21 1.54
C ALA A 104 15.11 9.79 0.08
N CYS A 105 14.05 9.52 -0.69
CA CYS A 105 14.15 9.15 -2.10
C CYS A 105 13.80 10.36 -2.97
N ARG A 106 14.62 10.67 -3.97
CA ARG A 106 14.37 11.75 -4.91
C ARG A 106 13.02 11.55 -5.61
N LEU A 107 12.31 12.64 -5.81
CA LEU A 107 11.06 12.67 -6.57
C LEU A 107 11.35 12.78 -8.08
N TYR A 108 10.85 11.85 -8.84
CA TYR A 108 10.98 11.74 -10.29
C TYR A 108 9.63 11.95 -10.95
N ASP A 109 9.58 12.71 -12.03
CA ASP A 109 8.41 12.71 -12.88
C ASP A 109 8.23 11.32 -13.53
N PHE A 110 7.00 10.90 -13.73
CA PHE A 110 6.76 9.57 -14.33
C PHE A 110 7.36 9.41 -15.72
N SER A 111 7.53 10.51 -16.44
CA SER A 111 8.23 10.56 -17.74
C SER A 111 9.73 10.23 -17.67
N GLU A 112 10.34 10.32 -16.48
CA GLU A 112 11.75 9.94 -16.26
C GLU A 112 11.96 8.41 -16.23
N ASN A 113 10.90 7.60 -16.24
CA ASN A 113 10.95 6.14 -16.25
C ASN A 113 11.77 5.54 -15.09
N THR A 114 11.79 6.23 -13.95
CA THR A 114 12.48 5.79 -12.72
C THR A 114 11.47 5.27 -11.70
N VAL A 115 10.30 5.91 -11.61
CA VAL A 115 9.21 5.53 -10.72
C VAL A 115 7.97 5.18 -11.53
N PHE A 116 7.36 4.05 -11.24
CA PHE A 116 6.20 3.50 -11.95
C PHE A 116 5.01 3.37 -11.01
N PRO A 117 3.87 4.01 -11.31
CA PRO A 117 2.61 3.72 -10.64
C PRO A 117 2.00 2.44 -11.21
N HIS A 118 1.35 1.62 -10.40
CA HIS A 118 0.63 0.44 -10.87
C HIS A 118 -0.91 0.55 -10.74
N GLU A 119 -1.41 1.63 -10.12
CA GLU A 119 -2.84 1.94 -9.98
C GLU A 119 -3.17 3.35 -10.46
N VAL A 120 -4.46 3.59 -10.72
CA VAL A 120 -5.00 4.92 -11.05
C VAL A 120 -5.25 5.70 -9.76
N THR A 121 -5.13 7.03 -9.82
CA THR A 121 -5.32 7.93 -8.67
C THR A 121 -6.47 8.91 -8.88
N TYR A 122 -7.07 9.39 -7.77
CA TYR A 122 -8.16 10.36 -7.76
C TYR A 122 -7.72 11.76 -7.34
N ASN A 123 -8.45 12.79 -7.80
CA ASN A 123 -8.06 14.18 -7.56
C ASN A 123 -8.28 14.65 -6.11
N MET A 124 -9.40 14.27 -5.47
CA MET A 124 -9.71 14.77 -4.10
C MET A 124 -8.67 14.37 -3.05
N PRO A 125 -8.24 13.09 -2.93
CA PRO A 125 -7.19 12.73 -1.98
C PRO A 125 -5.87 13.44 -2.24
N LYS A 126 -5.52 13.69 -3.50
CA LYS A 126 -4.28 14.42 -3.87
C LYS A 126 -4.29 15.86 -3.37
N GLN A 127 -5.40 16.56 -3.55
CA GLN A 127 -5.51 17.95 -3.09
C GLN A 127 -5.45 18.04 -1.56
N ASP A 128 -6.06 17.11 -0.86
CA ASP A 128 -6.00 17.04 0.61
C ASP A 128 -4.56 16.86 1.12
N ARG A 129 -3.85 15.88 0.57
CA ARG A 129 -2.44 15.63 0.96
C ARG A 129 -1.51 16.78 0.59
N LEU A 130 -1.72 17.44 -0.54
CA LEU A 130 -0.97 18.63 -0.92
C LEU A 130 -1.17 19.77 0.08
N ASN A 131 -2.42 20.04 0.49
CA ASN A 131 -2.70 21.08 1.47
C ASN A 131 -2.06 20.76 2.84
N MET A 132 -2.06 19.47 3.23
CA MET A 132 -1.36 19.04 4.43
C MET A 132 0.16 19.29 4.34
N MET A 133 0.80 18.95 3.21
CA MET A 133 2.22 19.21 2.99
C MET A 133 2.55 20.70 3.03
N ARG A 134 1.73 21.55 2.38
CA ARG A 134 1.91 23.03 2.40
C ARG A 134 1.88 23.59 3.82
N ALA A 135 0.95 23.10 4.65
CA ALA A 135 0.80 23.59 6.01
C ALA A 135 1.92 23.06 6.92
N VAL A 136 2.13 21.75 6.96
CA VAL A 136 3.03 21.12 7.94
C VAL A 136 4.49 21.13 7.49
N LYS A 137 4.76 21.18 6.19
CA LYS A 137 6.09 21.11 5.58
C LYS A 137 6.91 19.90 6.04
N LYS A 138 6.23 18.76 6.16
CA LYS A 138 6.82 17.46 6.57
C LYS A 138 6.21 16.33 5.73
N ASN A 139 7.02 15.31 5.46
CA ASN A 139 6.47 14.01 5.09
C ASN A 139 6.04 13.29 6.36
N LEU A 140 4.73 13.20 6.55
CA LEU A 140 4.13 12.60 7.74
C LEU A 140 4.04 11.08 7.67
N GLU A 141 4.10 10.52 6.46
CA GLU A 141 3.96 9.09 6.19
C GLU A 141 4.88 8.69 5.03
N PRO A 142 5.54 7.54 5.08
CA PRO A 142 6.39 7.10 3.97
C PRO A 142 5.55 6.71 2.76
N ILE A 143 6.09 6.90 1.56
CA ILE A 143 5.63 6.21 0.36
C ILE A 143 6.34 4.86 0.33
N SER A 144 5.60 3.79 0.05
CA SER A 144 6.19 2.46 -0.06
C SER A 144 6.47 2.12 -1.51
N PHE A 145 7.68 1.65 -1.76
CA PHE A 145 8.14 1.22 -3.08
C PHE A 145 8.67 -0.21 -3.04
N MET A 146 8.54 -0.90 -4.14
CA MET A 146 9.31 -2.11 -4.40
C MET A 146 10.26 -1.92 -5.57
N TYR A 147 11.36 -2.66 -5.54
CA TYR A 147 12.38 -2.74 -6.60
C TYR A 147 12.87 -4.18 -6.76
N SER A 148 13.48 -4.50 -7.90
CA SER A 148 14.03 -5.84 -8.14
C SER A 148 15.45 -5.97 -7.62
N ASP A 149 15.70 -6.97 -6.77
CA ASP A 149 17.02 -7.33 -6.23
C ASP A 149 17.18 -8.86 -6.12
N PRO A 150 17.17 -9.58 -7.27
CA PRO A 150 17.21 -11.04 -7.28
C PRO A 150 18.50 -11.62 -6.67
N GLU A 151 19.58 -10.84 -6.65
CA GLU A 151 20.84 -11.24 -6.03
C GLU A 151 20.87 -11.00 -4.51
N GLY A 152 19.87 -10.34 -3.93
CA GLY A 152 19.77 -10.05 -2.50
C GLY A 152 20.87 -9.14 -1.95
N LYS A 153 21.42 -8.25 -2.80
CA LYS A 153 22.49 -7.32 -2.40
C LYS A 153 22.07 -6.43 -1.25
N THR A 154 20.87 -5.85 -1.36
CA THR A 154 20.32 -4.98 -0.30
C THR A 154 20.13 -5.74 1.00
N ARG A 155 19.59 -6.97 0.94
CA ARG A 155 19.40 -7.81 2.13
C ARG A 155 20.71 -8.06 2.87
N ARG A 156 21.82 -8.33 2.16
CA ARG A 156 23.15 -8.53 2.79
C ARG A 156 23.59 -7.27 3.54
N VAL A 157 23.53 -6.11 2.89
CA VAL A 157 23.90 -4.83 3.51
C VAL A 157 23.04 -4.53 4.74
N LEU A 158 21.72 -4.76 4.66
CA LEU A 158 20.81 -4.53 5.79
C LEU A 158 21.05 -5.53 6.94
N SER A 159 21.42 -6.77 6.65
CA SER A 159 21.74 -7.78 7.67
C SER A 159 23.01 -7.42 8.45
N GLU A 160 24.01 -6.88 7.78
CA GLU A 160 25.24 -6.39 8.43
C GLU A 160 24.96 -5.19 9.34
N ALA A 161 24.07 -4.30 8.91
CA ALA A 161 23.63 -3.16 9.71
C ALA A 161 22.72 -3.54 10.90
N ALA A 162 22.10 -4.72 10.89
CA ALA A 162 21.14 -5.17 11.90
C ALA A 162 21.76 -5.50 13.28
N SER A 163 23.08 -5.40 13.44
CA SER A 163 23.77 -5.56 14.72
C SER A 163 23.56 -4.39 15.71
N ALA A 164 23.03 -3.25 15.22
CA ALA A 164 22.71 -2.09 16.06
C ALA A 164 21.46 -2.34 16.92
N ALA A 165 21.41 -1.73 18.11
CA ALA A 165 20.20 -1.76 18.93
C ALA A 165 19.06 -0.99 18.25
N PRO A 166 17.81 -1.51 18.28
CA PRO A 166 16.68 -0.81 17.71
C PRO A 166 16.36 0.48 18.48
N ILE A 167 16.09 1.56 17.76
CA ILE A 167 15.61 2.82 18.32
C ILE A 167 14.11 2.83 18.55
N ILE A 168 13.36 1.95 17.86
CA ILE A 168 11.92 1.74 17.99
C ILE A 168 11.65 0.24 17.99
N THR A 169 10.84 -0.22 18.95
CA THR A 169 10.19 -1.53 18.93
C THR A 169 8.79 -1.35 19.49
N VAL A 170 7.76 -1.62 18.70
CA VAL A 170 6.36 -1.46 19.09
C VAL A 170 5.48 -2.48 18.38
N GLN A 171 4.41 -2.92 19.02
CA GLN A 171 3.37 -3.73 18.39
C GLN A 171 2.13 -2.86 18.21
N ASP A 172 1.55 -2.88 17.02
CA ASP A 172 0.31 -2.15 16.75
C ASP A 172 -0.93 -2.96 17.17
N SER A 173 -2.09 -2.33 17.11
CA SER A 173 -3.37 -2.97 17.48
C SER A 173 -3.82 -4.09 16.51
N PHE A 174 -3.11 -4.32 15.42
CA PHE A 174 -3.34 -5.40 14.45
C PHE A 174 -2.37 -6.57 14.64
N GLY A 175 -1.55 -6.53 15.71
CA GLY A 175 -0.59 -7.57 16.02
C GLY A 175 0.70 -7.51 15.20
N VAL A 176 0.92 -6.45 14.43
CA VAL A 176 2.16 -6.25 13.67
C VAL A 176 3.24 -5.67 14.60
N LYS A 177 4.37 -6.35 14.70
CA LYS A 177 5.55 -5.83 15.42
C LYS A 177 6.40 -5.01 14.46
N HIS A 178 6.60 -3.75 14.80
CA HIS A 178 7.44 -2.80 14.07
C HIS A 178 8.77 -2.61 14.79
N THR A 179 9.87 -2.71 14.05
CA THR A 179 11.23 -2.48 14.57
C THR A 179 11.94 -1.52 13.63
N VAL A 180 12.57 -0.47 14.19
CA VAL A 180 13.34 0.51 13.42
C VAL A 180 14.75 0.60 14.01
N LEU A 181 15.76 0.46 13.15
CA LEU A 181 17.17 0.70 13.49
C LEU A 181 17.65 1.94 12.74
N GLN A 182 18.41 2.80 13.41
CA GLN A 182 19.05 3.96 12.79
C GLN A 182 20.45 3.55 12.31
N VAL A 183 20.76 3.80 11.05
CA VAL A 183 22.04 3.46 10.43
C VAL A 183 22.68 4.74 9.89
N ALA A 184 23.61 5.30 10.65
CA ALA A 184 24.37 6.51 10.30
C ALA A 184 25.77 6.19 9.72
N ASP A 185 26.17 4.90 9.62
CA ASP A 185 27.43 4.51 8.99
C ASP A 185 27.40 4.83 7.49
N MET A 186 28.23 5.76 7.08
CA MET A 186 28.31 6.23 5.69
C MET A 186 28.80 5.16 4.71
N ASN A 187 29.50 4.10 5.16
CA ASN A 187 29.86 2.99 4.30
C ASN A 187 28.62 2.17 3.93
N VAL A 188 27.75 1.91 4.90
CA VAL A 188 26.45 1.24 4.69
C VAL A 188 25.57 2.09 3.81
N VAL A 189 25.44 3.39 4.11
CA VAL A 189 24.64 4.34 3.31
C VAL A 189 25.12 4.38 1.86
N SER A 190 26.42 4.52 1.62
CA SER A 190 27.02 4.57 0.28
C SER A 190 26.82 3.25 -0.48
N SER A 191 26.91 2.10 0.21
CA SER A 191 26.65 0.80 -0.38
C SER A 191 25.17 0.69 -0.84
N LEU A 192 24.23 1.12 -0.02
CA LEU A 192 22.79 1.17 -0.39
C LEU A 192 22.54 2.12 -1.56
N GLN A 193 23.13 3.31 -1.54
CA GLN A 193 23.04 4.27 -2.64
C GLN A 193 23.54 3.66 -3.94
N LYS A 194 24.70 3.01 -3.93
CA LYS A 194 25.26 2.35 -5.12
C LYS A 194 24.38 1.23 -5.65
N ILE A 195 23.79 0.41 -4.77
CA ILE A 195 22.87 -0.65 -5.17
C ILE A 195 21.60 -0.06 -5.80
N MET A 196 21.09 1.05 -5.25
CA MET A 196 19.85 1.65 -5.72
C MET A 196 19.98 2.41 -7.05
N GLN A 197 21.17 2.87 -7.42
CA GLN A 197 21.39 3.69 -8.62
C GLN A 197 20.80 3.09 -9.90
N ASP A 198 20.94 1.79 -10.10
CA ASP A 198 20.49 1.09 -11.31
C ASP A 198 19.07 0.52 -11.20
N LYS A 199 18.37 0.80 -10.11
CA LYS A 199 17.02 0.28 -9.88
C LYS A 199 15.96 1.18 -10.51
N THR A 200 14.80 0.58 -10.71
CA THR A 200 13.52 1.26 -10.93
C THR A 200 12.58 0.94 -9.78
N LEU A 201 11.69 1.86 -9.46
CA LEU A 201 10.80 1.78 -8.32
C LEU A 201 9.36 1.64 -8.79
N VAL A 202 8.61 0.74 -8.17
CA VAL A 202 7.15 0.65 -8.33
C VAL A 202 6.50 1.06 -7.02
N ILE A 203 5.57 2.01 -7.08
CA ILE A 203 4.82 2.46 -5.89
C ILE A 203 3.94 1.30 -5.44
N THR A 204 4.09 0.81 -4.20
CA THR A 204 3.24 -0.22 -3.61
C THR A 204 2.15 0.35 -2.71
N ASP A 205 2.39 1.54 -2.16
CA ASP A 205 1.42 2.28 -1.36
C ASP A 205 1.75 3.77 -1.36
N GLY A 206 0.71 4.62 -1.37
CA GLY A 206 0.88 6.07 -1.32
C GLY A 206 0.95 6.75 -2.69
N HIS A 207 0.29 6.24 -3.73
CA HIS A 207 0.21 6.90 -5.05
C HIS A 207 -0.24 8.37 -4.96
N HIS A 208 -1.30 8.66 -4.19
CA HIS A 208 -1.78 10.04 -3.98
C HIS A 208 -0.72 10.90 -3.27
N ARG A 209 0.01 10.33 -2.29
CA ARG A 209 1.12 11.01 -1.58
C ARG A 209 2.25 11.37 -2.54
N TYR A 210 2.60 10.46 -3.45
CA TYR A 210 3.64 10.69 -4.45
C TYR A 210 3.29 11.83 -5.40
N GLU A 211 2.10 11.82 -6.01
CA GLU A 211 1.68 12.87 -6.92
C GLU A 211 1.52 14.24 -6.22
N SER A 212 1.07 14.23 -4.94
CA SER A 212 1.02 15.44 -4.12
C SER A 212 2.43 15.97 -3.82
N ALA A 213 3.39 15.08 -3.58
CA ALA A 213 4.78 15.46 -3.34
C ALA A 213 5.45 16.04 -4.59
N LEU A 214 5.18 15.50 -5.78
CA LEU A 214 5.64 16.11 -7.05
C LEU A 214 5.12 17.54 -7.18
N LYS A 215 3.84 17.76 -6.94
CA LYS A 215 3.24 19.10 -7.04
C LYS A 215 3.81 20.05 -6.00
N TYR A 216 4.00 19.60 -4.76
CA TYR A 216 4.65 20.41 -3.71
C TYR A 216 6.09 20.77 -4.08
N ARG A 217 6.88 19.83 -4.58
CA ARG A 217 8.23 20.05 -5.10
C ARG A 217 8.24 21.17 -6.15
N ASP A 218 7.34 21.09 -7.12
CA ASP A 218 7.31 22.05 -8.23
C ASP A 218 6.91 23.45 -7.75
N GLU A 219 5.98 23.55 -6.80
CA GLU A 219 5.63 24.82 -6.14
C GLU A 219 6.82 25.43 -5.39
N MET A 220 7.58 24.60 -4.64
CA MET A 220 8.75 25.06 -3.91
C MET A 220 9.88 25.50 -4.86
N ARG A 221 10.10 24.76 -5.95
CA ARG A 221 11.06 25.14 -6.98
C ARG A 221 10.72 26.48 -7.65
N ALA A 222 9.44 26.75 -7.86
CA ALA A 222 8.98 28.00 -8.45
C ALA A 222 9.06 29.20 -7.50
N SER A 223 9.06 28.99 -6.18
CA SER A 223 8.91 30.03 -5.17
C SER A 223 10.13 30.26 -4.27
N THR A 224 11.17 29.42 -4.37
CA THR A 224 12.35 29.48 -3.50
C THR A 224 13.66 29.41 -4.30
N ASN A 225 14.75 29.84 -3.69
CA ASN A 225 16.11 29.61 -4.21
C ASN A 225 16.55 28.19 -3.82
N TRP A 226 16.13 27.20 -4.60
CA TRP A 226 16.39 25.81 -4.31
C TRP A 226 17.73 25.31 -4.86
N THR A 227 18.21 24.24 -4.27
CA THR A 227 19.38 23.47 -4.72
C THR A 227 19.01 21.98 -4.79
N TRP A 228 19.81 21.18 -5.47
CA TRP A 228 19.53 19.75 -5.65
C TRP A 228 19.45 18.97 -4.33
N ASP A 229 20.04 19.48 -3.26
CA ASP A 229 20.01 18.96 -1.89
C ASP A 229 18.84 19.50 -1.05
N SER A 230 17.99 20.39 -1.57
CA SER A 230 16.78 20.85 -0.87
C SER A 230 15.86 19.67 -0.58
N ALA A 231 15.46 19.49 0.69
CA ALA A 231 14.77 18.29 1.17
C ALA A 231 13.41 18.06 0.48
N PHE A 232 12.73 19.09 0.02
CA PHE A 232 11.47 18.97 -0.72
C PHE A 232 11.63 18.37 -2.14
N ASN A 233 12.86 18.16 -2.64
CA ASN A 233 13.13 17.38 -3.85
C ASN A 233 13.04 15.86 -3.59
N PHE A 234 12.88 15.45 -2.34
CA PHE A 234 12.86 14.08 -1.87
C PHE A 234 11.57 13.80 -1.10
N HIS A 235 11.27 12.52 -0.95
CA HIS A 235 10.18 12.06 -0.08
C HIS A 235 10.68 10.93 0.81
N MET A 236 10.23 10.91 2.07
CA MET A 236 10.46 9.79 2.97
C MET A 236 9.85 8.52 2.38
N SER A 237 10.67 7.54 2.05
CA SER A 237 10.29 6.37 1.26
C SER A 237 10.72 5.08 1.93
N TYR A 238 9.81 4.10 2.02
CA TYR A 238 10.09 2.75 2.45
C TYR A 238 10.34 1.87 1.23
N LEU A 239 11.54 1.37 1.07
CA LEU A 239 12.06 0.65 -0.08
C LEU A 239 12.25 -0.83 0.26
N VAL A 240 11.57 -1.73 -0.44
CA VAL A 240 11.58 -3.18 -0.21
C VAL A 240 11.87 -3.91 -1.52
N SER A 241 12.68 -4.97 -1.48
CA SER A 241 12.87 -5.84 -2.64
C SER A 241 11.57 -6.60 -2.97
N CYS A 242 11.22 -6.73 -4.25
CA CYS A 242 10.08 -7.57 -4.64
C CYS A 242 10.35 -9.07 -4.44
N GLN A 243 11.62 -9.45 -4.18
CA GLN A 243 12.03 -10.80 -3.77
C GLN A 243 12.06 -10.97 -2.24
N GLU A 244 11.66 -9.95 -1.45
CA GLU A 244 11.60 -10.07 0.01
C GLU A 244 10.48 -11.05 0.41
N PRO A 245 10.77 -12.16 1.12
CA PRO A 245 9.77 -13.17 1.46
C PRO A 245 8.58 -12.62 2.25
N GLY A 246 8.81 -11.60 3.05
CA GLY A 246 7.76 -10.89 3.80
C GLY A 246 7.01 -9.83 3.00
N LEU A 247 7.27 -9.65 1.71
CA LEU A 247 6.46 -8.76 0.87
C LEU A 247 5.19 -9.51 0.41
N VAL A 248 4.21 -9.58 1.29
CA VAL A 248 2.95 -10.27 1.07
C VAL A 248 1.96 -9.34 0.38
N VAL A 249 1.29 -9.86 -0.66
CA VAL A 249 0.11 -9.22 -1.27
C VAL A 249 -1.10 -10.06 -0.91
N LEU A 250 -2.09 -9.44 -0.29
CA LEU A 250 -3.37 -10.08 -0.02
C LEU A 250 -4.32 -9.93 -1.22
N PRO A 251 -5.23 -10.87 -1.43
CA PRO A 251 -6.25 -10.73 -2.43
C PRO A 251 -7.18 -9.56 -2.07
N THR A 252 -7.79 -8.97 -3.07
CA THR A 252 -8.90 -8.05 -2.86
C THR A 252 -10.13 -8.68 -3.49
N HIS A 253 -10.96 -9.31 -2.67
CA HIS A 253 -12.22 -9.90 -3.10
C HIS A 253 -13.23 -8.81 -3.47
N ARG A 254 -14.11 -9.07 -4.43
CA ARG A 254 -15.13 -8.11 -4.88
C ARG A 254 -16.51 -8.65 -4.55
N LEU A 255 -17.26 -7.84 -3.81
CA LEU A 255 -18.63 -8.18 -3.42
C LEU A 255 -19.59 -7.21 -4.12
N LEU A 256 -20.59 -7.75 -4.81
CA LEU A 256 -21.58 -6.95 -5.52
C LEU A 256 -22.84 -6.80 -4.66
N ARG A 257 -23.22 -5.55 -4.41
CA ARG A 257 -24.34 -5.21 -3.54
C ARG A 257 -25.70 -5.39 -4.20
N ARG A 258 -25.78 -5.09 -5.49
CA ARG A 258 -27.05 -5.02 -6.23
C ARG A 258 -27.24 -6.14 -7.27
N VAL A 259 -26.22 -6.97 -7.48
CA VAL A 259 -26.27 -8.07 -8.45
C VAL A 259 -26.57 -9.38 -7.72
N THR A 260 -27.63 -10.05 -8.12
CA THR A 260 -27.96 -11.40 -7.65
C THR A 260 -27.54 -12.42 -8.71
N LEU A 261 -26.84 -13.45 -8.30
CA LEU A 261 -26.43 -14.53 -9.19
C LEU A 261 -27.66 -15.40 -9.56
N THR A 262 -28.03 -15.42 -10.84
CA THR A 262 -29.15 -16.19 -11.37
C THR A 262 -28.68 -17.48 -12.04
N THR A 263 -29.62 -18.38 -12.35
CA THR A 263 -29.34 -19.59 -13.14
C THR A 263 -28.85 -19.23 -14.56
N GLU A 264 -29.36 -18.15 -15.14
CA GLU A 264 -28.87 -17.63 -16.42
C GLU A 264 -27.40 -17.21 -16.33
N HIS A 265 -27.04 -16.46 -15.28
CA HIS A 265 -25.63 -16.08 -15.05
C HIS A 265 -24.73 -17.30 -14.90
N LEU A 266 -25.17 -18.35 -14.21
CA LEU A 266 -24.40 -19.60 -14.08
C LEU A 266 -24.26 -20.30 -15.44
N SER A 267 -25.31 -20.32 -16.26
CA SER A 267 -25.24 -20.89 -17.63
C SER A 267 -24.28 -20.12 -18.52
N ARG A 268 -24.27 -18.80 -18.44
CA ARG A 268 -23.32 -17.94 -19.17
C ARG A 268 -21.88 -18.11 -18.66
N LEU A 269 -21.67 -18.20 -17.35
CA LEU A 269 -20.36 -18.51 -16.77
C LEU A 269 -19.85 -19.88 -17.27
N HIS A 270 -20.72 -20.86 -17.40
CA HIS A 270 -20.35 -22.21 -17.88
C HIS A 270 -19.82 -22.20 -19.32
N MET A 271 -20.09 -21.21 -20.11
CA MET A 271 -19.48 -21.10 -21.44
C MET A 271 -17.96 -20.91 -21.37
N PHE A 272 -17.47 -20.16 -20.38
CA PHE A 272 -16.06 -19.79 -20.25
C PHE A 272 -15.33 -20.53 -19.15
N PHE A 273 -16.03 -21.01 -18.13
CA PHE A 273 -15.44 -21.62 -16.93
C PHE A 273 -15.97 -23.05 -16.69
N ASN A 274 -15.13 -23.91 -16.17
CA ASN A 274 -15.58 -25.12 -15.50
C ASN A 274 -16.15 -24.70 -14.14
N ILE A 275 -17.35 -25.13 -13.80
CA ILE A 275 -18.05 -24.80 -12.57
C ILE A 275 -18.11 -26.04 -11.69
N LEU A 276 -17.60 -25.92 -10.47
CA LEU A 276 -17.64 -26.97 -9.44
C LEU A 276 -18.44 -26.48 -8.25
N PRO A 277 -19.53 -27.14 -7.85
CA PRO A 277 -20.17 -26.84 -6.56
C PRO A 277 -19.18 -27.06 -5.41
N LEU A 278 -19.13 -26.11 -4.47
CA LEU A 278 -18.32 -26.20 -3.27
C LEU A 278 -19.23 -26.24 -2.04
N GLU A 279 -18.71 -26.79 -0.96
CA GLU A 279 -19.31 -26.55 0.35
C GLU A 279 -19.28 -25.05 0.65
N PRO A 280 -20.39 -24.43 1.14
CA PRO A 280 -20.44 -22.99 1.40
C PRO A 280 -19.74 -22.63 2.72
N SER A 281 -18.48 -23.01 2.85
CA SER A 281 -17.62 -22.72 4.01
C SER A 281 -16.35 -21.98 3.59
N VAL A 282 -15.82 -21.17 4.50
CA VAL A 282 -14.57 -20.41 4.30
C VAL A 282 -13.44 -21.35 3.95
N SER A 283 -13.31 -22.47 4.67
CA SER A 283 -12.24 -23.45 4.46
C SER A 283 -12.29 -24.12 3.10
N ALA A 284 -13.47 -24.49 2.60
CA ALA A 284 -13.63 -25.11 1.28
C ALA A 284 -13.30 -24.12 0.16
N ILE A 285 -13.71 -22.85 0.30
CA ILE A 285 -13.40 -21.79 -0.64
C ILE A 285 -11.89 -21.54 -0.71
N GLU A 286 -11.22 -21.38 0.42
CA GLU A 286 -9.78 -21.14 0.49
C GLU A 286 -8.98 -22.35 -0.02
N ALA A 287 -9.38 -23.57 0.32
CA ALA A 287 -8.76 -24.79 -0.21
C ALA A 287 -8.88 -24.88 -1.73
N TYR A 288 -10.06 -24.55 -2.29
CA TYR A 288 -10.25 -24.53 -3.74
C TYR A 288 -9.36 -23.50 -4.43
N LEU A 289 -9.31 -22.28 -3.92
CA LEU A 289 -8.46 -21.20 -4.48
C LEU A 289 -6.97 -21.58 -4.40
N ALA A 290 -6.52 -22.11 -3.28
CA ALA A 290 -5.14 -22.54 -3.09
C ALA A 290 -4.75 -23.67 -4.05
N ALA A 291 -5.60 -24.70 -4.23
CA ALA A 291 -5.38 -25.81 -5.14
C ALA A 291 -5.37 -25.42 -6.62
N ASN A 292 -5.98 -24.29 -6.97
CA ASN A 292 -6.07 -23.77 -8.33
C ASN A 292 -5.27 -22.47 -8.56
N ARG A 293 -4.29 -22.17 -7.72
CA ARG A 293 -3.42 -21.03 -7.89
C ARG A 293 -2.71 -21.06 -9.24
N GLY A 294 -2.72 -19.94 -9.98
CA GLY A 294 -2.12 -19.83 -11.32
C GLY A 294 -2.97 -20.40 -12.47
N ARG A 295 -4.19 -20.86 -12.20
CA ARG A 295 -5.10 -21.44 -13.20
C ARG A 295 -6.27 -20.53 -13.58
N ASN A 296 -6.20 -19.25 -13.27
CA ASN A 296 -7.32 -18.30 -13.37
C ASN A 296 -8.61 -18.87 -12.74
N ALA A 297 -8.51 -19.05 -11.44
CA ALA A 297 -9.58 -19.63 -10.63
C ALA A 297 -10.22 -18.59 -9.70
N PHE A 298 -11.54 -18.66 -9.58
CA PHE A 298 -12.35 -17.83 -8.73
C PHE A 298 -13.25 -18.69 -7.87
N ALA A 299 -13.59 -18.25 -6.69
CA ALA A 299 -14.73 -18.78 -5.97
C ALA A 299 -15.85 -17.74 -5.97
N VAL A 300 -17.08 -18.20 -6.09
CA VAL A 300 -18.29 -17.37 -6.04
C VAL A 300 -19.10 -17.82 -4.86
N TYR A 301 -19.42 -16.89 -3.95
CA TYR A 301 -20.26 -17.16 -2.79
C TYR A 301 -21.54 -16.33 -2.86
N THR A 302 -22.66 -17.00 -2.66
CA THR A 302 -23.96 -16.40 -2.38
C THR A 302 -24.50 -17.01 -1.09
N ARG A 303 -25.52 -16.42 -0.47
CA ARG A 303 -26.03 -16.93 0.80
C ARG A 303 -26.36 -18.43 0.73
N GLY A 304 -25.56 -19.24 1.42
CA GLY A 304 -25.73 -20.70 1.52
C GLY A 304 -25.31 -21.50 0.29
N LYS A 305 -24.61 -20.89 -0.71
CA LYS A 305 -24.09 -21.60 -1.89
C LYS A 305 -22.72 -21.10 -2.28
N ALA A 306 -21.83 -22.01 -2.67
CA ALA A 306 -20.51 -21.68 -3.18
C ALA A 306 -20.18 -22.45 -4.46
N TYR A 307 -19.44 -21.82 -5.36
CA TYR A 307 -19.03 -22.41 -6.63
C TYR A 307 -17.55 -22.06 -6.88
N GLY A 308 -16.78 -23.06 -7.32
CA GLY A 308 -15.46 -22.86 -7.87
C GLY A 308 -15.53 -22.69 -9.38
N LEU A 309 -14.86 -21.66 -9.91
CA LEU A 309 -14.76 -21.39 -11.33
C LEU A 309 -13.31 -21.53 -11.77
N THR A 310 -13.01 -22.32 -12.81
CA THR A 310 -11.68 -22.38 -13.42
C THR A 310 -11.82 -22.07 -14.91
N LEU A 311 -11.02 -21.12 -15.43
CA LEU A 311 -11.06 -20.70 -16.82
C LEU A 311 -10.78 -21.89 -17.75
N LYS A 312 -11.60 -22.07 -18.80
CA LYS A 312 -11.42 -23.14 -19.80
C LYS A 312 -10.31 -22.79 -20.79
N SER A 313 -10.33 -21.58 -21.34
CA SER A 313 -9.37 -21.16 -22.37
C SER A 313 -9.24 -19.65 -22.45
N HIS A 314 -8.00 -19.16 -22.53
CA HIS A 314 -7.72 -17.74 -22.81
C HIS A 314 -8.16 -17.33 -24.22
N ALA A 315 -8.09 -18.24 -25.21
CA ALA A 315 -8.50 -17.95 -26.58
C ALA A 315 -9.98 -17.59 -26.68
N GLN A 316 -10.84 -18.23 -25.86
CA GLN A 316 -12.27 -17.95 -25.86
C GLN A 316 -12.62 -16.57 -25.27
N ILE A 317 -11.82 -16.06 -24.34
CA ILE A 317 -12.06 -14.76 -23.71
C ILE A 317 -11.27 -13.61 -24.34
N ALA A 318 -10.33 -13.90 -25.24
CA ALA A 318 -9.50 -12.88 -25.86
C ALA A 318 -10.30 -11.74 -26.54
N PRO A 319 -11.42 -12.00 -27.25
CA PRO A 319 -12.23 -10.93 -27.83
C PRO A 319 -13.02 -10.10 -26.82
N LEU A 320 -13.14 -10.55 -25.56
CA LEU A 320 -13.93 -9.90 -24.53
C LEU A 320 -13.15 -8.84 -23.74
N HIS A 321 -11.82 -8.79 -23.90
CA HIS A 321 -11.01 -7.78 -23.25
C HIS A 321 -11.20 -6.42 -23.90
N THR A 322 -11.53 -5.43 -23.07
CA THR A 322 -11.83 -4.05 -23.53
C THR A 322 -10.61 -3.14 -23.51
N SER A 323 -9.54 -3.53 -22.80
CA SER A 323 -8.33 -2.73 -22.63
C SER A 323 -7.24 -3.12 -23.62
N ASN A 324 -6.52 -2.12 -24.18
CA ASN A 324 -5.35 -2.33 -25.02
C ASN A 324 -4.08 -2.54 -24.15
N THR A 325 -4.11 -3.60 -23.33
CA THR A 325 -2.99 -3.99 -22.48
C THR A 325 -2.29 -5.23 -23.01
N SER A 326 -1.11 -5.55 -22.47
CA SER A 326 -0.34 -6.75 -22.87
C SER A 326 -1.15 -8.04 -22.58
N GLU A 327 -0.78 -9.11 -23.26
CA GLU A 327 -1.35 -10.44 -23.01
C GLU A 327 -1.15 -10.88 -21.55
N GLU A 328 0.00 -10.55 -20.95
CA GLU A 328 0.28 -10.83 -19.54
C GLU A 328 -0.74 -10.16 -18.61
N THR A 329 -1.04 -8.90 -18.83
CA THR A 329 -2.04 -8.16 -18.05
C THR A 329 -3.44 -8.70 -18.26
N ARG A 330 -3.82 -9.04 -19.49
CA ARG A 330 -5.14 -9.64 -19.80
C ARG A 330 -5.36 -11.01 -19.15
N LYS A 331 -4.29 -11.76 -18.85
CA LYS A 331 -4.35 -13.05 -18.16
C LYS A 331 -4.51 -12.95 -16.64
N LEU A 332 -4.47 -11.75 -16.05
CA LEU A 332 -4.65 -11.61 -14.61
C LEU A 332 -6.09 -11.86 -14.17
N ASP A 333 -6.25 -12.52 -13.03
CA ASP A 333 -7.56 -12.80 -12.43
C ASP A 333 -8.43 -11.55 -12.28
N VAL A 334 -7.85 -10.44 -11.83
CA VAL A 334 -8.56 -9.16 -11.65
C VAL A 334 -9.07 -8.57 -12.97
N VAL A 335 -8.35 -8.78 -14.07
CA VAL A 335 -8.75 -8.31 -15.41
C VAL A 335 -9.82 -9.22 -15.99
N ILE A 336 -9.65 -10.55 -15.86
CA ILE A 336 -10.66 -11.53 -16.28
C ILE A 336 -11.96 -11.34 -15.50
N LEU A 337 -11.87 -11.10 -14.18
CA LEU A 337 -13.04 -10.81 -13.35
C LEU A 337 -13.80 -9.57 -13.86
N ARG A 338 -13.09 -8.47 -14.14
CA ARG A 338 -13.69 -7.24 -14.65
C ARG A 338 -14.29 -7.42 -16.05
N ASP A 339 -13.47 -7.87 -17.00
CA ASP A 339 -13.83 -7.84 -18.43
C ASP A 339 -14.81 -8.97 -18.79
N VAL A 340 -14.54 -10.20 -18.32
CA VAL A 340 -15.33 -11.38 -18.68
C VAL A 340 -16.50 -11.57 -17.73
N ILE A 341 -16.24 -11.64 -16.41
CA ILE A 341 -17.30 -11.97 -15.47
C ILE A 341 -18.25 -10.78 -15.27
N PHE A 342 -17.74 -9.61 -14.90
CA PHE A 342 -18.61 -8.48 -14.60
C PHE A 342 -19.21 -7.87 -15.87
N ASN A 343 -18.40 -7.46 -16.83
CA ASN A 343 -18.88 -6.72 -17.99
C ASN A 343 -19.65 -7.62 -18.96
N HIS A 344 -19.10 -8.82 -19.31
CA HIS A 344 -19.70 -9.64 -20.33
C HIS A 344 -20.75 -10.62 -19.79
N VAL A 345 -20.45 -11.39 -18.74
CA VAL A 345 -21.36 -12.43 -18.23
C VAL A 345 -22.50 -11.83 -17.41
N LEU A 346 -22.18 -11.03 -16.40
CA LEU A 346 -23.19 -10.43 -15.53
C LEU A 346 -23.87 -9.22 -16.18
N ASN A 347 -23.26 -8.68 -17.25
CA ASN A 347 -23.75 -7.50 -17.97
C ASN A 347 -24.08 -6.34 -17.00
N THR A 348 -23.18 -6.12 -16.06
CA THR A 348 -23.40 -5.17 -14.97
C THR A 348 -23.47 -3.72 -15.42
N GLY A 349 -23.21 -3.46 -16.73
CA GLY A 349 -23.16 -2.10 -17.25
C GLY A 349 -22.06 -1.28 -16.59
N VAL A 350 -22.30 -0.03 -16.35
CA VAL A 350 -21.42 0.82 -15.57
C VAL A 350 -21.76 0.63 -14.08
N LEU A 351 -21.06 -0.31 -13.40
CA LEU A 351 -21.12 -0.34 -11.95
C LEU A 351 -20.49 0.94 -11.40
N ASN A 352 -21.19 1.59 -10.47
CA ASN A 352 -20.55 2.60 -9.65
C ASN A 352 -19.63 1.89 -8.66
N LEU A 353 -18.31 1.94 -8.90
CA LEU A 353 -17.31 1.24 -8.12
C LEU A 353 -17.38 1.57 -6.61
N ASP A 354 -17.77 2.80 -6.28
CA ASP A 354 -17.85 3.25 -4.88
C ASP A 354 -19.15 2.80 -4.18
N GLU A 355 -20.25 2.63 -4.92
CA GLU A 355 -21.56 2.28 -4.36
C GLU A 355 -21.92 0.81 -4.50
N ASP A 356 -21.56 0.19 -5.61
CA ASP A 356 -22.01 -1.14 -6.00
C ASP A 356 -21.05 -2.25 -5.65
N ILE A 357 -19.76 -1.94 -5.44
CA ILE A 357 -18.72 -2.91 -5.12
C ILE A 357 -18.14 -2.65 -3.74
N LEU A 358 -18.16 -3.68 -2.88
CA LEU A 358 -17.37 -3.72 -1.65
C LEU A 358 -16.09 -4.53 -1.90
N TYR A 359 -15.03 -4.14 -1.21
CA TYR A 359 -13.72 -4.78 -1.30
C TYR A 359 -13.34 -5.36 0.06
N GLU A 360 -13.02 -6.65 0.08
CA GLU A 360 -12.57 -7.35 1.28
C GLU A 360 -11.29 -8.13 1.02
N ARG A 361 -10.44 -8.20 2.03
CA ARG A 361 -9.17 -8.95 1.94
C ARG A 361 -9.28 -10.37 2.51
N TRP A 362 -10.19 -10.58 3.45
CA TRP A 362 -10.36 -11.86 4.13
C TRP A 362 -11.60 -12.59 3.62
N THR A 363 -11.43 -13.85 3.28
CA THR A 363 -12.54 -14.74 2.83
C THR A 363 -13.69 -14.73 3.83
N LYS A 364 -13.36 -14.83 5.13
CA LYS A 364 -14.35 -14.82 6.22
C LYS A 364 -15.20 -13.55 6.22
N ASP A 365 -14.57 -12.39 6.05
CA ASP A 365 -15.30 -11.11 6.06
C ASP A 365 -16.16 -10.98 4.82
N ALA A 366 -15.67 -11.43 3.66
CA ALA A 366 -16.45 -11.46 2.43
C ALA A 366 -17.69 -12.34 2.56
N VAL A 367 -17.56 -13.55 3.14
CA VAL A 367 -18.69 -14.45 3.41
C VAL A 367 -19.67 -13.82 4.39
N ASN A 368 -19.19 -13.28 5.51
CA ASN A 368 -20.03 -12.62 6.51
C ASN A 368 -20.87 -11.47 5.94
N ARG A 369 -20.30 -10.65 5.05
CA ARG A 369 -21.03 -9.54 4.41
C ARG A 369 -22.13 -10.02 3.47
N VAL A 370 -21.95 -11.15 2.81
CA VAL A 370 -23.03 -11.76 2.01
C VAL A 370 -24.10 -12.34 2.92
N ASP A 371 -23.74 -13.00 4.01
CA ASP A 371 -24.69 -13.59 4.95
C ASP A 371 -25.49 -12.54 5.72
N SER A 372 -24.88 -11.40 6.06
CA SER A 372 -25.55 -10.26 6.69
C SER A 372 -26.49 -9.51 5.73
N GLY A 373 -26.31 -9.65 4.42
CA GLY A 373 -27.08 -8.95 3.40
C GLY A 373 -26.47 -7.60 2.97
N ASP A 374 -25.25 -7.29 3.38
CA ASP A 374 -24.50 -6.11 2.90
C ASP A 374 -24.14 -6.23 1.42
N ALA A 375 -24.00 -7.45 0.91
CA ALA A 375 -23.81 -7.78 -0.48
C ALA A 375 -24.62 -9.04 -0.86
N ASN A 376 -24.91 -9.20 -2.16
CA ASN A 376 -25.66 -10.35 -2.68
C ASN A 376 -24.76 -11.49 -3.14
N VAL A 377 -23.55 -11.16 -3.63
CA VAL A 377 -22.60 -12.15 -4.15
C VAL A 377 -21.16 -11.65 -3.92
N ALA A 378 -20.27 -12.57 -3.54
CA ALA A 378 -18.84 -12.35 -3.44
C ALA A 378 -18.09 -13.14 -4.52
N PHE A 379 -17.16 -12.48 -5.18
CA PHE A 379 -16.16 -13.07 -6.07
C PHE A 379 -14.81 -13.06 -5.36
N LEU A 380 -14.34 -14.26 -5.01
CA LEU A 380 -13.09 -14.45 -4.29
C LEU A 380 -12.02 -14.95 -5.27
N LEU A 381 -10.81 -14.45 -5.13
CA LEU A 381 -9.71 -14.72 -6.06
C LEU A 381 -8.38 -14.83 -5.33
N ASN A 382 -7.39 -15.41 -6.01
CA ASN A 382 -6.02 -15.45 -5.53
C ASN A 382 -5.34 -14.07 -5.64
N PRO A 383 -4.36 -13.76 -4.78
CA PRO A 383 -3.58 -12.52 -4.88
C PRO A 383 -2.65 -12.55 -6.10
N ILE A 384 -2.30 -11.35 -6.58
CA ILE A 384 -1.26 -11.15 -7.60
C ILE A 384 0.10 -11.12 -6.88
N GLY A 385 1.08 -11.86 -7.40
CA GLY A 385 2.43 -11.84 -6.83
C GLY A 385 3.15 -10.50 -7.05
N PRO A 386 4.01 -10.06 -6.10
CA PRO A 386 4.75 -8.79 -6.19
C PRO A 386 5.55 -8.64 -7.48
N GLU A 387 6.26 -9.69 -7.91
CA GLU A 387 7.05 -9.67 -9.15
C GLU A 387 6.19 -9.46 -10.41
N THR A 388 4.97 -10.00 -10.42
CA THR A 388 4.02 -9.79 -11.53
C THR A 388 3.57 -8.33 -11.58
N VAL A 389 3.24 -7.75 -10.43
CA VAL A 389 2.92 -6.31 -10.32
C VAL A 389 4.09 -5.46 -10.81
N TRP A 390 5.32 -5.82 -10.41
CA TRP A 390 6.54 -5.12 -10.83
C TRP A 390 6.72 -5.17 -12.35
N ARG A 391 6.63 -6.36 -12.97
CA ARG A 391 6.78 -6.53 -14.44
C ARG A 391 5.72 -5.74 -15.24
N ILE A 392 4.47 -5.74 -14.78
CA ILE A 392 3.38 -5.02 -15.45
C ILE A 392 3.61 -3.51 -15.36
N ALA A 393 3.98 -3.00 -14.21
CA ALA A 393 4.27 -1.58 -14.03
C ALA A 393 5.42 -1.11 -14.95
N GLN A 394 6.47 -1.95 -15.14
CA GLN A 394 7.59 -1.65 -16.07
C GLN A 394 7.14 -1.53 -17.53
N LYS A 395 6.00 -2.07 -17.90
CA LYS A 395 5.41 -1.92 -19.24
C LYS A 395 4.55 -0.66 -19.36
N HIS A 396 4.57 0.23 -18.36
CA HIS A 396 3.67 1.40 -18.24
C HIS A 396 2.18 1.03 -18.20
N GLU A 397 1.87 -0.20 -17.85
CA GLU A 397 0.50 -0.65 -17.70
C GLU A 397 0.01 -0.48 -16.27
N ARG A 398 -1.29 -0.26 -16.13
CA ARG A 398 -1.94 -0.10 -14.84
C ARG A 398 -2.97 -1.21 -14.63
N LEU A 399 -2.98 -1.72 -13.42
CA LEU A 399 -3.99 -2.68 -12.99
C LEU A 399 -5.34 -1.98 -12.73
N PRO A 400 -6.45 -2.72 -12.82
CA PRO A 400 -7.73 -2.24 -12.31
C PRO A 400 -7.60 -1.81 -10.85
N GLU A 401 -8.46 -0.90 -10.42
CA GLU A 401 -8.47 -0.43 -9.04
C GLU A 401 -8.57 -1.55 -8.03
N LYS A 402 -7.94 -1.34 -6.87
CA LYS A 402 -7.96 -2.31 -5.77
C LYS A 402 -7.51 -3.71 -6.20
N SER A 403 -6.54 -3.79 -7.12
CA SER A 403 -5.97 -5.07 -7.59
C SER A 403 -4.98 -5.66 -6.62
N THR A 404 -4.36 -4.83 -5.78
CA THR A 404 -3.31 -5.23 -4.83
C THR A 404 -3.58 -4.68 -3.44
N ASP A 405 -3.28 -5.48 -2.43
CA ASP A 405 -3.21 -5.02 -1.04
C ASP A 405 -1.91 -5.50 -0.41
N PHE A 406 -0.86 -4.70 -0.56
CA PHE A 406 0.42 -4.95 0.08
C PHE A 406 0.27 -4.88 1.60
N TYR A 407 0.47 -6.02 2.27
CA TYR A 407 0.22 -6.17 3.69
C TYR A 407 1.52 -6.51 4.46
N PRO A 408 1.65 -6.02 5.71
CA PRO A 408 0.84 -4.98 6.34
C PRO A 408 1.18 -3.59 5.77
N LYS A 409 0.33 -2.61 6.04
CA LYS A 409 0.68 -1.21 5.73
C LYS A 409 1.80 -0.73 6.67
N THR A 410 2.56 0.26 6.24
CA THR A 410 3.54 0.92 7.11
C THR A 410 2.79 1.70 8.21
N ALA A 411 3.23 1.58 9.46
CA ALA A 411 2.63 2.37 10.53
C ALA A 411 3.00 3.85 10.38
N SER A 412 2.03 4.74 10.65
CA SER A 412 2.21 6.19 10.69
C SER A 412 2.62 6.63 12.09
N GLY A 413 3.54 7.59 12.19
CA GLY A 413 4.04 8.12 13.47
C GLY A 413 5.35 7.49 13.95
N LEU A 414 5.98 6.59 13.20
CA LEU A 414 7.31 6.06 13.54
C LEU A 414 8.41 7.07 13.19
N LEU A 415 8.37 7.61 11.98
CA LEU A 415 9.34 8.57 11.44
C LEU A 415 8.62 9.67 10.70
N ILE A 416 9.16 10.89 10.75
CA ILE A 416 8.71 12.07 10.03
C ILE A 416 9.94 12.70 9.39
N MET A 417 9.83 13.17 8.15
CA MET A 417 10.91 13.86 7.46
C MET A 417 10.57 15.32 7.24
N ASP A 418 11.50 16.21 7.58
CA ASP A 418 11.40 17.63 7.29
C ASP A 418 11.60 17.89 5.80
N ILE A 419 10.67 18.63 5.19
CA ILE A 419 10.73 19.07 3.79
C ILE A 419 10.51 20.59 3.67
N SER A 420 10.80 21.32 4.74
CA SER A 420 10.75 22.79 4.70
C SER A 420 11.77 23.32 3.69
N PRO A 421 11.55 24.53 3.13
CA PRO A 421 12.45 25.10 2.13
C PRO A 421 13.90 25.27 2.60
N GLU A 422 14.09 25.42 3.91
CA GLU A 422 15.40 25.63 4.54
C GLU A 422 16.15 24.31 4.80
N GLU A 423 15.44 23.17 4.80
CA GLU A 423 16.03 21.87 5.08
C GLU A 423 16.79 21.32 3.87
N LYS A 424 17.95 20.73 4.14
CA LYS A 424 18.83 20.11 3.15
C LYS A 424 19.23 18.70 3.56
N LEU A 425 19.52 17.85 2.58
CA LEU A 425 19.95 16.47 2.73
C LEU A 425 21.38 16.27 2.27
#